data_230319a2a1db84ff6dd4cbe11c7ce8de
#
_entry.id   230319a2a1db84ff6dd4cbe11c7ce8de
#
_cell.length_a   1.000
_cell.length_b   1.000
_cell.length_c   1.000
_cell.angle_alpha   90.00
_cell.angle_beta   90.00
_cell.angle_gamma   90.00
#
_symmetry.space_group_name_H-M   'P 1'
#
loop_
_entity.id
_entity.type
_entity.pdbx_description
1 polymer ?
#
loop_
_entity_poly.entity_id
_entity_poly.type
_entity_poly.pdbx_seq_one_letter_code
_entity_poly.pdbx_strand_id
1 'polypeptide(L)'
;MYINVYFMEKKLIIIPDVHGREFWKNAKEYINQGVKTIFLGDYLDPYSFEGISEEDAVANFEDILDTAKKHENVQLLIGNHDCGYFFDTMINNCRTIYNYFHDIRAMFRDNKELFKFAYTENIGNIQFLFSHAGIDNRWLTETSKFMTGETIVDKVNSILDKENKIIIGVLGCIPQSRGGWTEYGSCVWQDIHDWFSSFGEYNGIPNTTQICGHTMQLQYKEENGQILYRPDKPFYNESGNVYCLDCQQCFFIDGEGDIRYLETEEVVNK
;
A
#
# COMPACT_ATOMS: atom_id res chain seq x y z
N MET A 1 -34.62 -28.30 4.29
CA MET A 1 -33.30 -28.21 3.67
C MET A 1 -32.69 -26.89 4.17
N TYR A 2 -31.89 -26.94 5.24
CA TYR A 2 -31.24 -25.74 5.74
C TYR A 2 -30.05 -25.45 4.80
N ILE A 3 -30.15 -24.36 4.05
CA ILE A 3 -29.00 -23.83 3.32
C ILE A 3 -28.08 -23.26 4.42
N ASN A 4 -27.02 -23.99 4.79
CA ASN A 4 -25.92 -23.43 5.53
C ASN A 4 -25.26 -22.37 4.63
N VAL A 5 -25.64 -21.11 4.80
CA VAL A 5 -24.86 -20.00 4.26
C VAL A 5 -23.56 -19.99 5.07
N TYR A 6 -22.53 -20.63 4.54
CA TYR A 6 -21.19 -20.45 5.06
C TYR A 6 -20.81 -19.00 4.84
N PHE A 7 -20.96 -18.18 5.88
CA PHE A 7 -20.31 -16.87 5.88
C PHE A 7 -18.81 -17.10 5.83
N MET A 8 -18.19 -16.67 4.75
CA MET A 8 -16.74 -16.77 4.58
C MET A 8 -16.07 -15.88 5.62
N GLU A 9 -15.19 -16.47 6.42
CA GLU A 9 -14.51 -15.76 7.49
C GLU A 9 -13.48 -14.81 6.89
N LYS A 10 -13.66 -13.50 7.06
CA LYS A 10 -12.71 -12.48 6.67
C LYS A 10 -11.67 -12.30 7.77
N LYS A 11 -10.46 -12.81 7.53
CA LYS A 11 -9.36 -12.76 8.51
C LYS A 11 -8.66 -11.41 8.53
N LEU A 12 -8.53 -10.76 7.36
CA LEU A 12 -7.82 -9.50 7.22
C LEU A 12 -8.38 -8.74 6.02
N ILE A 13 -8.62 -7.44 6.20
CA ILE A 13 -9.04 -6.51 5.14
C ILE A 13 -7.81 -5.75 4.64
N ILE A 14 -7.76 -5.51 3.32
CA ILE A 14 -6.70 -4.74 2.67
C ILE A 14 -7.32 -3.58 1.92
N ILE A 15 -6.79 -2.40 2.15
CA ILE A 15 -7.20 -1.16 1.50
C ILE A 15 -5.97 -0.60 0.77
N PRO A 16 -5.93 -0.66 -0.57
CA PRO A 16 -4.83 -0.11 -1.35
C PRO A 16 -4.87 1.42 -1.40
N ASP A 17 -4.09 2.00 -2.30
CA ASP A 17 -3.88 3.43 -2.50
C ASP A 17 -5.18 4.25 -2.50
N VAL A 18 -5.32 5.14 -1.53
CA VAL A 18 -6.56 5.87 -1.27
C VAL A 18 -6.70 7.10 -2.17
N HIS A 19 -5.67 7.94 -2.25
CA HIS A 19 -5.66 9.17 -3.05
C HIS A 19 -6.93 10.04 -2.89
N GLY A 20 -7.42 10.21 -1.66
CA GLY A 20 -8.63 10.99 -1.37
C GLY A 20 -9.96 10.28 -1.65
N ARG A 21 -9.93 9.06 -2.21
CA ARG A 21 -11.13 8.28 -2.56
C ARG A 21 -11.78 7.65 -1.34
N GLU A 22 -13.09 7.46 -1.40
CA GLU A 22 -13.90 6.97 -0.28
C GLU A 22 -14.21 5.47 -0.31
N PHE A 23 -13.70 4.70 -1.30
CA PHE A 23 -14.00 3.27 -1.44
C PHE A 23 -13.67 2.44 -0.19
N TRP A 24 -12.69 2.88 0.63
CA TRP A 24 -12.32 2.23 1.88
C TRP A 24 -13.46 2.20 2.91
N LYS A 25 -14.44 3.11 2.78
CA LYS A 25 -15.61 3.17 3.66
C LYS A 25 -16.47 1.90 3.58
N ASN A 26 -16.36 1.12 2.49
CA ASN A 26 -16.98 -0.21 2.35
C ASN A 26 -16.43 -1.22 3.38
N ALA A 27 -15.25 -0.95 3.94
CA ALA A 27 -14.65 -1.77 5.00
C ALA A 27 -15.09 -1.38 6.42
N LYS A 28 -15.77 -0.23 6.62
CA LYS A 28 -16.08 0.30 7.96
C LYS A 28 -16.85 -0.67 8.86
N GLU A 29 -17.79 -1.43 8.31
CA GLU A 29 -18.53 -2.42 9.09
C GLU A 29 -17.61 -3.50 9.66
N TYR A 30 -16.68 -4.01 8.87
CA TYR A 30 -15.70 -5.03 9.29
C TYR A 30 -14.68 -4.48 10.27
N ILE A 31 -14.23 -3.23 10.09
CA ILE A 31 -13.37 -2.53 11.05
C ILE A 31 -14.06 -2.47 12.42
N ASN A 32 -15.34 -2.07 12.45
CA ASN A 32 -16.12 -1.99 13.67
C ASN A 32 -16.36 -3.36 14.34
N GLN A 33 -16.35 -4.43 13.56
CA GLN A 33 -16.44 -5.82 14.04
C GLN A 33 -15.10 -6.35 14.57
N GLY A 34 -14.02 -5.56 14.47
CA GLY A 34 -12.70 -5.93 14.94
C GLY A 34 -11.86 -6.73 13.93
N VAL A 35 -12.27 -6.81 12.66
CA VAL A 35 -11.48 -7.46 11.62
C VAL A 35 -10.21 -6.66 11.38
N LYS A 36 -9.05 -7.33 11.40
CA LYS A 36 -7.76 -6.68 11.11
C LYS A 36 -7.80 -6.00 9.76
N THR A 37 -7.41 -4.74 9.70
CA THR A 37 -7.46 -3.94 8.47
C THR A 37 -6.13 -3.24 8.25
N ILE A 38 -5.58 -3.36 7.03
CA ILE A 38 -4.31 -2.74 6.64
C ILE A 38 -4.58 -1.79 5.48
N PHE A 39 -4.21 -0.52 5.66
CA PHE A 39 -4.11 0.45 4.58
C PHE A 39 -2.70 0.43 4.02
N LEU A 40 -2.56 0.38 2.70
CA LEU A 40 -1.26 0.28 2.05
C LEU A 40 -0.57 1.63 1.79
N GLY A 41 -1.21 2.75 2.15
CA GLY A 41 -0.63 4.10 2.00
C GLY A 41 -1.26 4.93 0.89
N ASP A 42 -0.57 6.03 0.54
CA ASP A 42 -1.01 7.00 -0.46
C ASP A 42 -2.41 7.55 -0.19
N TYR A 43 -2.57 8.19 0.97
CA TYR A 43 -3.87 8.68 1.45
C TYR A 43 -4.37 9.89 0.68
N LEU A 44 -3.45 10.74 0.22
CA LEU A 44 -3.66 12.07 -0.30
C LEU A 44 -3.29 12.17 -1.80
N ASP A 45 -3.26 13.39 -2.33
CA ASP A 45 -2.83 13.70 -3.70
C ASP A 45 -3.70 13.03 -4.78
N PRO A 46 -5.04 13.33 -4.81
CA PRO A 46 -5.94 12.78 -5.80
C PRO A 46 -5.51 13.14 -7.22
N TYR A 47 -5.90 12.31 -8.20
CA TYR A 47 -5.67 12.63 -9.59
C TYR A 47 -6.64 13.73 -10.06
N SER A 48 -6.14 14.72 -10.79
CA SER A 48 -6.92 15.88 -11.23
C SER A 48 -8.16 15.53 -12.06
N PHE A 49 -8.14 14.39 -12.75
CA PHE A 49 -9.27 13.91 -13.57
C PHE A 49 -10.39 13.25 -12.75
N GLU A 50 -10.18 12.97 -11.48
CA GLU A 50 -11.18 12.31 -10.61
C GLU A 50 -12.17 13.30 -10.00
N GLY A 51 -11.87 14.59 -10.04
CA GLY A 51 -12.75 15.64 -9.53
C GLY A 51 -12.84 15.70 -8.00
N ILE A 52 -11.93 15.05 -7.29
CA ILE A 52 -11.81 15.12 -5.83
C ILE A 52 -11.08 16.42 -5.49
N SER A 53 -11.70 17.26 -4.63
CA SER A 53 -11.04 18.48 -4.17
C SER A 53 -9.93 18.20 -3.17
N GLU A 54 -8.98 19.14 -3.02
CA GLU A 54 -7.95 19.04 -1.98
C GLU A 54 -8.57 18.99 -0.58
N GLU A 55 -9.64 19.76 -0.34
CA GLU A 55 -10.38 19.81 0.92
C GLU A 55 -11.02 18.45 1.23
N ASP A 56 -11.70 17.84 0.25
CA ASP A 56 -12.31 16.50 0.42
C ASP A 56 -11.25 15.43 0.68
N ALA A 57 -10.11 15.50 0.00
CA ALA A 57 -9.02 14.56 0.21
C ALA A 57 -8.44 14.67 1.63
N VAL A 58 -8.29 15.89 2.15
CA VAL A 58 -7.82 16.13 3.52
C VAL A 58 -8.84 15.63 4.54
N ALA A 59 -10.12 15.96 4.37
CA ALA A 59 -11.20 15.50 5.25
C ALA A 59 -11.32 13.95 5.26
N ASN A 60 -11.11 13.32 4.11
CA ASN A 60 -11.08 11.86 4.01
C ASN A 60 -9.88 11.26 4.77
N PHE A 61 -8.72 11.89 4.72
CA PHE A 61 -7.56 11.46 5.50
C PHE A 61 -7.76 11.63 7.01
N GLU A 62 -8.40 12.73 7.45
CA GLU A 62 -8.81 12.90 8.84
C GLU A 62 -9.73 11.77 9.33
N ASP A 63 -10.73 11.36 8.52
CA ASP A 63 -11.63 10.24 8.83
C ASP A 63 -10.87 8.90 8.96
N ILE A 64 -9.83 8.68 8.13
CA ILE A 64 -8.95 7.50 8.24
C ILE A 64 -8.15 7.53 9.55
N LEU A 65 -7.54 8.67 9.89
CA LEU A 65 -6.79 8.84 11.15
C LEU A 65 -7.68 8.62 12.37
N ASP A 66 -8.86 9.21 12.37
CA ASP A 66 -9.83 9.04 13.45
C ASP A 66 -10.31 7.58 13.59
N THR A 67 -10.45 6.89 12.45
CA THR A 67 -10.76 5.46 12.43
C THR A 67 -9.62 4.66 13.04
N ALA A 68 -8.38 4.91 12.65
CA ALA A 68 -7.20 4.22 13.19
C ALA A 68 -6.97 4.48 14.69
N LYS A 69 -7.27 5.70 15.18
CA LYS A 69 -7.22 6.00 16.62
C LYS A 69 -8.25 5.24 17.43
N LYS A 70 -9.43 5.01 16.87
CA LYS A 70 -10.54 4.32 17.57
C LYS A 70 -10.42 2.81 17.56
N HIS A 71 -9.69 2.25 16.60
CA HIS A 71 -9.68 0.83 16.29
C HIS A 71 -8.26 0.27 16.24
N GLU A 72 -7.83 -0.42 17.27
CA GLU A 72 -6.49 -1.05 17.38
C GLU A 72 -6.25 -2.13 16.30
N ASN A 73 -7.32 -2.61 15.65
CA ASN A 73 -7.25 -3.54 14.54
C ASN A 73 -6.93 -2.88 13.19
N VAL A 74 -6.75 -1.54 13.15
CA VAL A 74 -6.36 -0.80 11.94
C VAL A 74 -4.86 -0.53 11.95
N GLN A 75 -4.17 -0.85 10.87
CA GLN A 75 -2.76 -0.53 10.64
C GLN A 75 -2.63 0.35 9.41
N LEU A 76 -1.96 1.49 9.54
CA LEU A 76 -1.66 2.40 8.44
C LEU A 76 -0.23 2.17 7.95
N LEU A 77 -0.03 1.98 6.63
CA LEU A 77 1.30 1.98 6.02
C LEU A 77 1.56 3.33 5.33
N ILE A 78 2.84 3.65 5.11
CA ILE A 78 3.27 4.87 4.45
C ILE A 78 3.54 4.56 2.98
N GLY A 79 2.92 5.34 2.08
CA GLY A 79 3.19 5.33 0.65
C GLY A 79 4.21 6.39 0.23
N ASN A 80 4.55 6.41 -1.06
CA ASN A 80 5.51 7.37 -1.59
C ASN A 80 4.96 8.81 -1.58
N HIS A 81 3.67 9.01 -1.80
CA HIS A 81 3.02 10.32 -1.67
C HIS A 81 3.03 10.81 -0.23
N ASP A 82 2.82 9.93 0.73
CA ASP A 82 2.82 10.25 2.15
C ASP A 82 4.22 10.68 2.65
N CYS A 83 5.30 10.13 2.09
CA CYS A 83 6.68 10.46 2.44
C CYS A 83 6.99 11.95 2.32
N GLY A 84 6.40 12.64 1.33
CA GLY A 84 6.58 14.07 1.13
C GLY A 84 6.04 14.93 2.28
N TYR A 85 4.99 14.45 2.96
CA TYR A 85 4.42 15.09 4.14
C TYR A 85 5.06 14.62 5.44
N PHE A 86 5.40 13.34 5.50
CA PHE A 86 5.94 12.71 6.71
C PHE A 86 7.39 13.16 7.00
N PHE A 87 8.22 13.32 5.96
CA PHE A 87 9.64 13.68 6.07
C PHE A 87 9.95 15.00 5.39
N ASP A 88 10.72 15.85 6.05
CA ASP A 88 11.12 17.19 5.54
C ASP A 88 11.91 17.17 4.22
N THR A 89 12.40 16.03 3.81
CA THR A 89 13.44 15.89 2.79
C THR A 89 12.95 15.26 1.48
N MET A 90 11.69 14.81 1.41
CA MET A 90 11.17 14.07 0.24
C MET A 90 10.07 14.83 -0.53
N ILE A 91 10.00 16.14 -0.39
CA ILE A 91 8.89 17.00 -0.80
C ILE A 91 8.61 17.01 -2.31
N ASN A 92 9.56 16.68 -3.16
CA ASN A 92 9.46 16.96 -4.61
C ASN A 92 9.29 15.73 -5.51
N ASN A 93 9.05 14.55 -4.93
CA ASN A 93 9.02 13.32 -5.73
C ASN A 93 7.63 12.94 -6.22
N CYS A 94 6.56 13.56 -5.71
CA CYS A 94 5.17 13.23 -6.01
C CYS A 94 4.31 14.48 -6.23
N ARG A 95 3.08 14.30 -6.69
CA ARG A 95 2.04 15.32 -6.59
C ARG A 95 1.90 15.74 -5.13
N THR A 96 1.56 16.99 -4.85
CA THR A 96 1.51 17.52 -3.49
C THR A 96 0.36 18.51 -3.35
N ILE A 97 -0.45 18.36 -2.31
CA ILE A 97 -1.47 19.33 -1.91
C ILE A 97 -0.78 20.50 -1.19
N TYR A 98 -0.56 21.61 -1.89
CA TYR A 98 0.18 22.75 -1.33
C TYR A 98 -0.66 23.61 -0.40
N ASN A 99 -1.97 23.77 -0.66
CA ASN A 99 -2.84 24.65 0.15
C ASN A 99 -2.98 24.17 1.59
N TYR A 100 -2.91 22.87 1.84
CA TYR A 100 -3.03 22.23 3.15
C TYR A 100 -1.73 21.58 3.63
N PHE A 101 -0.61 21.89 3.00
CA PHE A 101 0.65 21.20 3.23
C PHE A 101 1.08 21.16 4.71
N HIS A 102 0.98 22.30 5.40
CA HIS A 102 1.38 22.38 6.81
C HIS A 102 0.43 21.62 7.74
N ASP A 103 -0.87 21.64 7.44
CA ASP A 103 -1.87 20.93 8.22
C ASP A 103 -1.73 19.41 8.06
N ILE A 104 -1.54 18.95 6.82
CA ILE A 104 -1.27 17.52 6.51
C ILE A 104 0.00 17.05 7.23
N ARG A 105 1.06 17.85 7.21
CA ARG A 105 2.30 17.51 7.94
C ARG A 105 2.07 17.42 9.45
N ALA A 106 1.25 18.30 10.01
CA ALA A 106 0.88 18.24 11.41
C ALA A 106 0.12 16.93 11.71
N MET A 107 -0.83 16.56 10.85
CA MET A 107 -1.57 15.30 10.99
C MET A 107 -0.64 14.08 11.03
N PHE A 108 0.32 13.97 10.12
CA PHE A 108 1.29 12.87 10.12
C PHE A 108 2.18 12.89 11.36
N ARG A 109 2.74 14.04 11.70
CA ARG A 109 3.62 14.20 12.87
C ARG A 109 2.93 13.86 14.17
N ASP A 110 1.71 14.37 14.36
CA ASP A 110 0.95 14.24 15.61
C ASP A 110 0.32 12.85 15.78
N ASN A 111 0.43 11.99 14.75
CA ASN A 111 -0.06 10.62 14.73
C ASN A 111 1.01 9.62 14.24
N LYS A 112 2.30 9.95 14.38
CA LYS A 112 3.42 9.16 13.86
C LYS A 112 3.36 7.69 14.26
N GLU A 113 2.91 7.40 15.47
CA GLU A 113 2.83 6.05 16.05
C GLU A 113 1.84 5.11 15.33
N LEU A 114 0.88 5.66 14.58
CA LEU A 114 -0.08 4.86 13.81
C LEU A 114 0.52 4.27 12.54
N PHE A 115 1.66 4.80 12.08
CA PHE A 115 2.22 4.49 10.78
C PHE A 115 3.40 3.52 10.83
N LYS A 116 3.47 2.67 9.79
CA LYS A 116 4.60 1.76 9.53
C LYS A 116 4.94 1.77 8.05
N PHE A 117 6.12 1.26 7.69
CA PHE A 117 6.48 0.98 6.29
C PHE A 117 6.13 -0.45 5.88
N ALA A 118 6.12 -1.36 6.83
CA ALA A 118 5.84 -2.76 6.58
C ALA A 118 5.09 -3.41 7.74
N TYR A 119 4.31 -4.44 7.43
CA TYR A 119 3.59 -5.27 8.39
C TYR A 119 3.59 -6.73 7.92
N THR A 120 3.56 -7.68 8.85
CA THR A 120 3.39 -9.09 8.52
C THR A 120 2.22 -9.70 9.28
N GLU A 121 1.55 -10.66 8.64
CA GLU A 121 0.50 -11.48 9.25
C GLU A 121 0.63 -12.91 8.75
N ASN A 122 0.35 -13.88 9.64
CA ASN A 122 0.29 -15.29 9.28
C ASN A 122 -1.17 -15.74 9.24
N ILE A 123 -1.61 -16.23 8.09
CA ILE A 123 -2.95 -16.79 7.92
C ILE A 123 -2.79 -18.21 7.38
N GLY A 124 -3.23 -19.19 8.16
CA GLY A 124 -2.91 -20.59 7.88
C GLY A 124 -1.40 -20.83 7.90
N ASN A 125 -0.89 -21.38 6.80
CA ASN A 125 0.55 -21.65 6.62
C ASN A 125 1.26 -20.60 5.76
N ILE A 126 0.56 -19.50 5.41
CA ILE A 126 1.08 -18.47 4.53
C ILE A 126 1.50 -17.26 5.37
N GLN A 127 2.74 -16.81 5.17
CA GLN A 127 3.21 -15.54 5.71
C GLN A 127 2.96 -14.44 4.67
N PHE A 128 2.12 -13.48 5.02
CA PHE A 128 1.88 -12.28 4.22
C PHE A 128 2.77 -11.15 4.71
N LEU A 129 3.40 -10.46 3.75
CA LEU A 129 4.22 -9.26 3.98
C LEU A 129 3.58 -8.09 3.24
N PHE A 130 3.17 -7.08 3.98
CA PHE A 130 2.52 -5.87 3.46
C PHE A 130 3.50 -4.72 3.46
N SER A 131 3.58 -4.00 2.36
CA SER A 131 4.25 -2.70 2.24
C SER A 131 3.62 -1.94 1.08
N HIS A 132 3.83 -0.63 1.00
CA HIS A 132 3.18 0.17 -0.05
C HIS A 132 3.53 -0.32 -1.46
N ALA A 133 4.80 -0.39 -1.81
CA ALA A 133 5.25 -0.76 -3.15
C ALA A 133 5.88 -2.17 -3.26
N GLY A 134 5.96 -2.88 -2.12
CA GLY A 134 6.66 -4.15 -2.00
C GLY A 134 8.14 -4.00 -1.60
N ILE A 135 8.77 -5.09 -1.22
CA ILE A 135 10.15 -5.13 -0.76
C ILE A 135 11.00 -5.95 -1.72
N ASP A 136 11.88 -5.27 -2.47
CA ASP A 136 12.90 -5.91 -3.32
C ASP A 136 14.07 -6.38 -2.45
N ASN A 137 14.50 -7.61 -2.64
CA ASN A 137 15.58 -8.21 -1.85
C ASN A 137 16.95 -7.53 -2.09
N ARG A 138 17.17 -6.97 -3.28
CA ARG A 138 18.38 -6.19 -3.60
C ARG A 138 18.41 -4.91 -2.79
N TRP A 139 17.29 -4.15 -2.79
CA TRP A 139 17.15 -2.95 -1.97
C TRP A 139 17.37 -3.25 -0.48
N LEU A 140 16.72 -4.29 0.04
CA LEU A 140 16.85 -4.67 1.45
C LEU A 140 18.30 -5.05 1.79
N THR A 141 18.99 -5.80 0.92
CA THR A 141 20.37 -6.23 1.13
C THR A 141 21.32 -5.02 1.19
N GLU A 142 21.21 -4.09 0.25
CA GLU A 142 22.11 -2.95 0.16
C GLU A 142 21.88 -1.90 1.25
N THR A 143 20.63 -1.75 1.68
CA THR A 143 20.25 -0.72 2.66
C THR A 143 20.20 -1.23 4.09
N SER A 144 20.22 -2.55 4.32
CA SER A 144 20.11 -3.18 5.65
C SER A 144 21.14 -2.66 6.67
N LYS A 145 22.33 -2.24 6.22
CA LYS A 145 23.37 -1.62 7.06
C LYS A 145 22.94 -0.31 7.75
N PHE A 146 21.89 0.33 7.26
CA PHE A 146 21.32 1.55 7.84
C PHE A 146 20.09 1.28 8.71
N MET A 147 19.62 0.05 8.74
CA MET A 147 18.43 -0.40 9.44
C MET A 147 18.80 -1.15 10.71
N THR A 148 17.87 -1.26 11.65
CA THR A 148 18.05 -1.99 12.91
C THR A 148 16.85 -2.87 13.17
N GLY A 149 17.06 -4.04 13.76
CA GLY A 149 16.02 -5.02 14.09
C GLY A 149 16.39 -6.41 13.65
N GLU A 150 15.63 -7.39 14.11
CA GLU A 150 15.88 -8.80 13.83
C GLU A 150 15.13 -9.27 12.58
N THR A 151 13.87 -8.88 12.46
CA THR A 151 13.03 -9.26 11.31
C THR A 151 13.13 -8.23 10.17
N ILE A 152 12.64 -8.59 8.99
CA ILE A 152 12.52 -7.66 7.85
C ILE A 152 11.64 -6.48 8.22
N VAL A 153 10.51 -6.72 8.90
CA VAL A 153 9.57 -5.68 9.31
C VAL A 153 10.20 -4.73 10.31
N ASP A 154 10.94 -5.25 11.31
CA ASP A 154 11.65 -4.40 12.27
C ASP A 154 12.67 -3.51 11.56
N LYS A 155 13.47 -4.09 10.66
CA LYS A 155 14.46 -3.35 9.88
C LYS A 155 13.82 -2.23 9.07
N VAL A 156 12.81 -2.55 8.29
CA VAL A 156 12.14 -1.59 7.41
C VAL A 156 11.44 -0.49 8.23
N ASN A 157 10.76 -0.83 9.31
CA ASN A 157 10.12 0.14 10.19
C ASN A 157 11.11 1.00 10.97
N SER A 158 12.34 0.51 11.23
CA SER A 158 13.37 1.31 11.88
C SER A 158 13.79 2.56 11.10
N ILE A 159 13.43 2.66 9.82
CA ILE A 159 13.67 3.84 8.97
C ILE A 159 12.92 5.07 9.53
N LEU A 160 11.77 4.87 10.17
CA LEU A 160 10.97 5.95 10.76
C LEU A 160 11.73 6.82 11.79
N ASP A 161 12.76 6.25 12.41
CA ASP A 161 13.52 6.90 13.47
C ASP A 161 14.95 7.32 13.04
N LYS A 162 15.23 7.25 11.73
CA LYS A 162 16.57 7.62 11.22
C LYS A 162 16.68 9.11 10.92
N GLU A 163 17.91 9.59 10.83
CA GLU A 163 18.21 10.94 10.37
C GLU A 163 17.82 11.12 8.90
N ASN A 164 17.41 12.33 8.52
CA ASN A 164 16.94 12.67 7.18
C ASN A 164 17.86 12.21 6.04
N LYS A 165 19.17 12.34 6.19
CA LYS A 165 20.14 11.90 5.16
C LYS A 165 20.10 10.39 4.91
N ILE A 166 19.81 9.59 5.96
CA ILE A 166 19.66 8.13 5.86
C ILE A 166 18.33 7.82 5.20
N ILE A 167 17.26 8.49 5.62
CA ILE A 167 15.92 8.35 5.05
C ILE A 167 15.95 8.59 3.54
N ILE A 168 16.58 9.70 3.09
CA ILE A 168 16.75 10.00 1.66
C ILE A 168 17.50 8.87 0.95
N GLY A 169 18.62 8.41 1.52
CA GLY A 169 19.44 7.36 0.90
C GLY A 169 18.76 6.01 0.80
N VAL A 170 17.87 5.72 1.75
CA VAL A 170 17.16 4.42 1.83
C VAL A 170 15.85 4.46 1.05
N LEU A 171 14.98 5.44 1.30
CA LEU A 171 13.67 5.55 0.65
C LEU A 171 13.73 6.19 -0.73
N GLY A 172 14.74 7.01 -1.01
CA GLY A 172 14.93 7.67 -2.30
C GLY A 172 15.46 6.76 -3.41
N CYS A 173 15.56 5.44 -3.18
CA CYS A 173 15.82 4.47 -4.24
C CYS A 173 14.57 4.38 -5.13
N ILE A 174 14.60 5.12 -6.25
CA ILE A 174 13.54 5.15 -7.26
C ILE A 174 14.06 4.40 -8.48
N PRO A 175 13.36 3.37 -8.99
CA PRO A 175 13.83 2.60 -10.12
C PRO A 175 13.75 3.39 -11.44
N GLN A 176 14.54 2.96 -12.42
CA GLN A 176 14.59 3.61 -13.75
C GLN A 176 13.23 3.58 -14.45
N SER A 177 12.44 2.54 -14.27
CA SER A 177 11.07 2.43 -14.77
C SER A 177 10.15 3.55 -14.26
N ARG A 178 10.46 4.12 -13.09
CA ARG A 178 9.77 5.26 -12.47
C ARG A 178 10.50 6.59 -12.63
N GLY A 179 11.48 6.65 -13.53
CA GLY A 179 12.27 7.86 -13.80
C GLY A 179 13.39 8.13 -12.81
N GLY A 180 13.74 7.17 -11.96
CA GLY A 180 14.85 7.24 -11.04
C GLY A 180 16.18 6.75 -11.62
N TRP A 181 17.11 6.37 -10.73
CA TRP A 181 18.51 6.06 -11.07
C TRP A 181 18.95 4.66 -10.66
N THR A 182 18.09 3.92 -9.94
CA THR A 182 18.41 2.59 -9.43
C THR A 182 17.77 1.50 -10.28
N GLU A 183 18.29 0.28 -10.20
CA GLU A 183 17.70 -0.90 -10.87
C GLU A 183 16.54 -1.51 -10.08
N TYR A 184 16.32 -1.01 -8.86
CA TYR A 184 15.25 -1.43 -7.94
C TYR A 184 14.74 -0.23 -7.17
N GLY A 185 13.54 -0.34 -6.64
CA GLY A 185 12.92 0.67 -5.77
C GLY A 185 13.03 0.34 -4.30
N SER A 186 12.79 1.33 -3.46
CA SER A 186 12.55 1.15 -2.03
C SER A 186 11.17 0.53 -1.78
N CYS A 187 10.86 0.22 -0.52
CA CYS A 187 9.54 -0.31 -0.12
C CYS A 187 8.36 0.63 -0.43
N VAL A 188 8.61 1.87 -0.83
CA VAL A 188 7.59 2.85 -1.26
C VAL A 188 7.70 3.24 -2.75
N TRP A 189 8.71 2.76 -3.48
CA TRP A 189 8.95 3.12 -4.88
C TRP A 189 9.15 1.93 -5.82
N GLN A 190 9.14 0.69 -5.31
CA GLN A 190 9.36 -0.48 -6.15
C GLN A 190 8.28 -0.60 -7.23
N ASP A 191 8.69 -0.82 -8.48
CA ASP A 191 7.78 -1.21 -9.53
C ASP A 191 7.71 -2.73 -9.61
N ILE A 192 6.50 -3.29 -9.64
CA ILE A 192 6.31 -4.75 -9.68
C ILE A 192 6.90 -5.38 -10.94
N HIS A 193 6.96 -4.63 -12.04
CA HIS A 193 7.51 -5.12 -13.30
C HIS A 193 9.03 -5.29 -13.24
N ASP A 194 9.73 -4.55 -12.34
CA ASP A 194 11.17 -4.65 -12.14
C ASP A 194 11.58 -5.82 -11.22
N TRP A 195 10.61 -6.50 -10.59
CA TRP A 195 10.90 -7.62 -9.70
C TRP A 195 11.32 -8.90 -10.41
N PHE A 196 10.98 -8.99 -11.69
CA PHE A 196 11.31 -10.17 -12.47
C PHE A 196 12.51 -9.85 -13.36
N SER A 197 13.58 -10.62 -13.21
CA SER A 197 14.70 -10.56 -14.14
C SER A 197 14.25 -10.94 -15.55
N SER A 198 15.08 -10.64 -16.57
CA SER A 198 14.84 -11.09 -17.95
C SER A 198 14.75 -12.63 -18.08
N PHE A 199 15.13 -13.36 -17.05
CA PHE A 199 15.03 -14.83 -16.95
C PHE A 199 13.84 -15.29 -16.12
N GLY A 200 12.95 -14.37 -15.68
CA GLY A 200 11.77 -14.67 -14.86
C GLY A 200 12.06 -14.94 -13.38
N GLU A 201 13.27 -14.69 -12.90
CA GLU A 201 13.61 -14.85 -11.48
C GLU A 201 12.98 -13.72 -10.64
N TYR A 202 12.28 -14.13 -9.58
CA TYR A 202 11.64 -13.20 -8.65
C TYR A 202 12.67 -12.62 -7.65
N ASN A 203 12.76 -11.29 -7.62
CA ASN A 203 13.67 -10.56 -6.73
C ASN A 203 13.04 -10.08 -5.41
N GLY A 204 11.84 -10.50 -5.10
CA GLY A 204 11.19 -10.20 -3.81
C GLY A 204 11.69 -11.10 -2.67
N ILE A 205 11.03 -11.00 -1.52
CA ILE A 205 11.43 -11.76 -0.32
C ILE A 205 11.01 -13.23 -0.47
N PRO A 206 11.95 -14.19 -0.33
CA PRO A 206 11.63 -15.60 -0.43
C PRO A 206 10.66 -16.08 0.66
N ASN A 207 9.84 -17.10 0.34
CA ASN A 207 8.90 -17.76 1.26
C ASN A 207 7.86 -16.85 1.90
N THR A 208 7.58 -15.70 1.28
CA THR A 208 6.52 -14.79 1.70
C THR A 208 5.60 -14.48 0.52
N THR A 209 4.33 -14.25 0.79
CA THR A 209 3.41 -13.63 -0.17
C THR A 209 3.38 -12.13 0.09
N GLN A 210 3.87 -11.35 -0.85
CA GLN A 210 3.90 -9.90 -0.73
C GLN A 210 2.60 -9.27 -1.24
N ILE A 211 2.05 -8.35 -0.45
CA ILE A 211 0.87 -7.56 -0.79
C ILE A 211 1.27 -6.09 -0.86
N CYS A 212 1.03 -5.47 -2.00
CA CYS A 212 1.37 -4.06 -2.22
C CYS A 212 0.29 -3.32 -3.03
N GLY A 213 0.42 -2.00 -3.12
CA GLY A 213 -0.28 -1.07 -3.98
C GLY A 213 0.64 -0.44 -5.03
N HIS A 214 0.66 0.89 -5.13
CA HIS A 214 1.61 1.72 -5.85
C HIS A 214 1.60 1.60 -7.39
N THR A 215 1.51 0.39 -7.93
CA THR A 215 1.58 0.15 -9.38
C THR A 215 0.20 -0.10 -9.93
N MET A 216 -0.50 0.98 -10.28
CA MET A 216 -1.85 0.91 -10.83
C MET A 216 -1.83 0.21 -12.20
N GLN A 217 -2.67 -0.81 -12.36
CA GLN A 217 -2.95 -1.43 -13.63
C GLN A 217 -4.10 -0.67 -14.30
N LEU A 218 -3.79 0.10 -15.37
CA LEU A 218 -4.79 0.91 -16.06
C LEU A 218 -5.22 0.25 -17.35
N GLN A 219 -6.53 0.09 -17.55
CA GLN A 219 -7.09 -0.14 -18.87
C GLN A 219 -7.37 1.20 -19.56
N TYR A 220 -6.96 1.25 -20.83
CA TYR A 220 -7.33 2.33 -21.75
C TYR A 220 -8.63 1.93 -22.43
N LYS A 221 -9.70 2.67 -22.22
CA LYS A 221 -10.94 2.50 -22.96
C LYS A 221 -11.23 3.79 -23.72
N GLU A 222 -11.35 3.70 -25.04
CA GLU A 222 -11.83 4.81 -25.86
C GLU A 222 -13.35 4.81 -25.84
N GLU A 223 -13.97 5.82 -25.23
CA GLU A 223 -15.41 6.06 -25.29
C GLU A 223 -15.65 7.47 -25.82
N ASN A 224 -16.43 7.57 -26.93
CA ASN A 224 -16.80 8.84 -27.56
C ASN A 224 -15.60 9.74 -27.97
N GLY A 225 -14.48 9.14 -28.36
CA GLY A 225 -13.26 9.88 -28.73
C GLY A 225 -12.45 10.40 -27.54
N GLN A 226 -12.80 10.00 -26.32
CA GLN A 226 -12.03 10.28 -25.11
C GLN A 226 -11.37 9.00 -24.60
N ILE A 227 -10.10 9.11 -24.22
CA ILE A 227 -9.39 8.01 -23.55
C ILE A 227 -9.78 8.08 -22.08
N LEU A 228 -10.50 7.08 -21.62
CA LEU A 228 -10.84 6.89 -20.21
C LEU A 228 -9.84 5.91 -19.61
N TYR A 229 -9.21 6.33 -18.51
CA TYR A 229 -8.37 5.48 -17.68
C TYR A 229 -9.27 4.85 -16.62
N ARG A 230 -9.34 3.52 -16.60
CA ARG A 230 -10.02 2.79 -15.51
C ARG A 230 -9.01 1.87 -14.84
N PRO A 231 -9.00 1.79 -13.51
CA PRO A 231 -8.28 0.73 -12.82
C PRO A 231 -8.80 -0.60 -13.35
N ASP A 232 -7.89 -1.47 -13.81
CA ASP A 232 -8.31 -2.75 -14.37
C ASP A 232 -8.50 -3.77 -13.25
N LYS A 233 -7.50 -4.58 -13.05
CA LYS A 233 -7.51 -5.68 -12.10
C LYS A 233 -6.24 -5.62 -11.27
N PRO A 234 -6.26 -6.22 -10.08
CA PRO A 234 -5.01 -6.43 -9.36
C PRO A 234 -4.03 -7.25 -10.23
N PHE A 235 -2.77 -6.90 -10.13
CA PHE A 235 -1.70 -7.75 -10.67
C PHE A 235 -1.37 -8.84 -9.65
N TYR A 236 -1.08 -10.03 -10.13
CA TYR A 236 -0.45 -11.10 -9.35
C TYR A 236 0.48 -11.89 -10.26
N ASN A 237 1.46 -12.56 -9.66
CA ASN A 237 2.25 -13.52 -10.39
C ASN A 237 1.69 -14.94 -10.20
N GLU A 238 1.88 -15.79 -11.22
CA GLU A 238 1.33 -17.16 -11.23
C GLU A 238 1.82 -18.04 -10.06
N SER A 239 3.00 -17.76 -9.50
CA SER A 239 3.51 -18.45 -8.32
C SER A 239 2.84 -18.00 -7.00
N GLY A 240 1.98 -16.97 -7.03
CA GLY A 240 1.27 -16.45 -5.85
C GLY A 240 2.15 -15.75 -4.82
N ASN A 241 3.34 -15.29 -5.20
CA ASN A 241 4.27 -14.63 -4.28
C ASN A 241 4.05 -13.12 -4.17
N VAL A 242 3.33 -12.53 -5.12
CA VAL A 242 3.09 -11.08 -5.19
C VAL A 242 1.69 -10.79 -5.67
N TYR A 243 1.03 -9.87 -4.94
CA TYR A 243 -0.22 -9.24 -5.33
C TYR A 243 -0.06 -7.74 -5.24
N CYS A 244 -0.28 -7.03 -6.34
CA CYS A 244 -0.41 -5.58 -6.38
C CYS A 244 -1.89 -5.22 -6.55
N LEU A 245 -2.45 -4.56 -5.55
CA LEU A 245 -3.89 -4.38 -5.41
C LEU A 245 -4.37 -2.96 -5.74
N ASP A 246 -3.53 -2.09 -6.32
CA ASP A 246 -3.89 -0.71 -6.64
C ASP A 246 -4.90 -0.63 -7.80
N CYS A 247 -6.17 -0.91 -7.48
CA CYS A 247 -7.29 -0.86 -8.42
C CYS A 247 -8.57 -0.26 -7.82
N GLN A 248 -8.45 0.57 -6.77
CA GLN A 248 -9.57 1.33 -6.16
C GLN A 248 -10.69 0.45 -5.58
N GLN A 249 -10.35 -0.72 -5.06
CA GLN A 249 -11.28 -1.63 -4.41
C GLN A 249 -10.69 -2.14 -3.09
N CYS A 250 -11.56 -2.55 -2.15
CA CYS A 250 -11.13 -3.24 -0.94
C CYS A 250 -11.04 -4.74 -1.19
N PHE A 251 -10.10 -5.38 -0.50
CA PHE A 251 -9.89 -6.81 -0.55
C PHE A 251 -9.92 -7.42 0.85
N PHE A 252 -10.04 -8.73 0.93
CA PHE A 252 -9.82 -9.46 2.18
C PHE A 252 -9.06 -10.76 1.93
N ILE A 253 -8.42 -11.25 2.97
CA ILE A 253 -7.83 -12.59 3.01
C ILE A 253 -8.77 -13.46 3.83
N ASP A 254 -9.16 -14.61 3.28
CA ASP A 254 -10.01 -15.58 3.97
C ASP A 254 -9.21 -16.54 4.87
N GLY A 255 -9.90 -17.49 5.51
CA GLY A 255 -9.26 -18.47 6.41
C GLY A 255 -8.31 -19.46 5.72
N GLU A 256 -8.40 -19.59 4.40
CA GLU A 256 -7.56 -20.45 3.58
C GLU A 256 -6.33 -19.70 3.03
N GLY A 257 -6.33 -18.36 3.15
CA GLY A 257 -5.28 -17.49 2.63
C GLY A 257 -5.52 -17.03 1.19
N ASP A 258 -6.73 -17.25 0.65
CA ASP A 258 -7.11 -16.71 -0.65
C ASP A 258 -7.42 -15.21 -0.51
N ILE A 259 -6.92 -14.42 -1.48
CA ILE A 259 -7.23 -12.99 -1.58
C ILE A 259 -8.50 -12.82 -2.42
N ARG A 260 -9.46 -12.07 -1.90
CA ARG A 260 -10.78 -11.88 -2.52
C ARG A 260 -11.18 -10.40 -2.55
N TYR A 261 -11.99 -10.04 -3.52
CA TYR A 261 -12.67 -8.74 -3.54
C TYR A 261 -13.68 -8.65 -2.40
N LEU A 262 -13.69 -7.55 -1.68
CA LEU A 262 -14.56 -7.38 -0.51
C LEU A 262 -16.06 -7.36 -0.87
N GLU A 263 -16.42 -6.75 -2.01
CA GLU A 263 -17.81 -6.59 -2.44
C GLU A 263 -18.39 -7.85 -3.09
N THR A 264 -17.61 -8.53 -3.95
CA THR A 264 -18.12 -9.69 -4.72
C THR A 264 -17.78 -11.03 -4.10
N GLU A 265 -16.82 -11.05 -3.16
CA GLU A 265 -16.23 -12.25 -2.55
C GLU A 265 -15.53 -13.18 -3.58
N GLU A 266 -15.37 -12.73 -4.82
CA GLU A 266 -14.64 -13.47 -5.85
C GLU A 266 -13.15 -13.52 -5.52
N VAL A 267 -12.52 -14.66 -5.80
CA VAL A 267 -11.08 -14.82 -5.62
C VAL A 267 -10.35 -13.99 -6.66
N VAL A 268 -9.33 -13.24 -6.21
CA VAL A 268 -8.37 -12.61 -7.10
C VAL A 268 -7.59 -13.75 -7.76
N ASN A 269 -7.82 -13.93 -9.07
CA ASN A 269 -7.04 -14.83 -9.91
C ASN A 269 -7.32 -16.35 -9.83
N LYS A 270 -8.56 -16.68 -9.86
CA LYS A 270 -8.91 -18.06 -10.27
C LYS A 270 -9.72 -18.08 -11.54
#